data_99eed7d43be3f587e8f97bcc674041c3
#
_entry.id   99eed7d43be3f587e8f97bcc674041c3
#
_cell.length_a   1.000
_cell.length_b   1.000
_cell.length_c   1.000
_cell.angle_alpha   90.00
_cell.angle_beta   90.00
_cell.angle_gamma   90.00
#
_symmetry.space_group_name_H-M   'P 1'
#
loop_
_entity.id
_entity.type
_entity.pdbx_description
1 polymer ?
#
loop_
_entity_poly.entity_id
_entity_poly.type
_entity_poly.pdbx_seq_one_letter_code
_entity_poly.pdbx_strand_id
1 'polypeptide(L)'
;DQYQPAMEAVRSGRLPFCKLDRLHRHNLDVVLADFGLDAVNESTRQSLNLAWHRLDAWPDVAPGLHRLRRHYRLAPCSNGNISLMVDLARRNDFPWDAILGAEVARDYKPKPAVYLAAADAFDLTPAETLMVAAHSSDLDAAARAGLRTAFIARPDEFAQGAGERMPTVPVDLTAVSLTDLADQLTP
;
A
#
# COMPACT_ATOMS: atom_id res chain seq x y z
N ASP A 1 -4.27 2.34 -18.87
CA ASP A 1 -4.01 1.92 -17.48
C ASP A 1 -3.69 0.42 -17.46
N GLN A 2 -2.40 0.05 -17.20
CA GLN A 2 -1.93 -1.33 -17.21
C GLN A 2 -1.90 -1.97 -15.81
N TYR A 3 -2.06 -1.18 -14.74
CA TYR A 3 -1.84 -1.62 -13.36
C TYR A 3 -2.84 -2.70 -12.91
N GLN A 4 -4.13 -2.43 -13.03
CA GLN A 4 -5.17 -3.36 -12.60
C GLN A 4 -5.21 -4.66 -13.42
N PRO A 5 -5.13 -4.63 -14.77
CA PRO A 5 -5.08 -5.83 -15.57
C PRO A 5 -3.91 -6.76 -15.23
N ALA A 6 -2.71 -6.21 -14.96
CA ALA A 6 -1.54 -6.98 -14.61
C ALA A 6 -1.70 -7.73 -13.27
N MET A 7 -2.22 -7.04 -12.24
CA MET A 7 -2.51 -7.67 -10.95
C MET A 7 -3.64 -8.69 -11.05
N GLU A 8 -4.67 -8.42 -11.86
CA GLU A 8 -5.79 -9.34 -12.04
C GLU A 8 -5.35 -10.65 -12.69
N ALA A 9 -4.36 -10.62 -13.56
CA ALA A 9 -3.80 -11.85 -14.12
C ALA A 9 -3.20 -12.77 -13.03
N VAL A 10 -2.63 -12.20 -11.98
CA VAL A 10 -2.13 -12.97 -10.82
C VAL A 10 -3.30 -13.39 -9.91
N ARG A 11 -4.19 -12.45 -9.53
CA ARG A 11 -5.34 -12.74 -8.65
C ARG A 11 -6.27 -13.82 -9.20
N SER A 12 -6.43 -13.89 -10.52
CA SER A 12 -7.23 -14.92 -11.20
C SER A 12 -6.49 -16.25 -11.42
N GLY A 13 -5.22 -16.35 -11.03
CA GLY A 13 -4.39 -17.54 -11.24
C GLY A 13 -3.92 -17.75 -12.69
N ARG A 14 -4.17 -16.80 -13.60
CA ARG A 14 -3.64 -16.85 -14.98
C ARG A 14 -2.12 -16.71 -15.00
N LEU A 15 -1.54 -15.99 -14.06
CA LEU A 15 -0.11 -15.90 -13.85
C LEU A 15 0.22 -16.32 -12.40
N PRO A 16 1.36 -17.01 -12.20
CA PRO A 16 1.84 -17.25 -10.84
C PRO A 16 2.19 -15.92 -10.16
N PHE A 17 2.17 -15.90 -8.83
CA PHE A 17 2.58 -14.72 -8.10
C PHE A 17 3.99 -14.29 -8.53
N CYS A 18 4.15 -13.01 -8.81
CA CYS A 18 5.42 -12.33 -9.00
C CYS A 18 5.45 -11.03 -8.22
N LYS A 19 6.62 -10.47 -7.98
CA LYS A 19 6.78 -9.18 -7.29
C LYS A 19 6.21 -8.04 -8.13
N LEU A 20 5.67 -7.02 -7.47
CA LEU A 20 5.07 -5.86 -8.13
C LEU A 20 6.06 -5.15 -9.09
N ASP A 21 7.34 -5.06 -8.73
CA ASP A 21 8.37 -4.47 -9.60
C ASP A 21 8.46 -5.16 -10.99
N ARG A 22 8.17 -6.47 -11.05
CA ARG A 22 8.13 -7.18 -12.33
C ARG A 22 6.91 -6.80 -13.17
N LEU A 23 5.75 -6.62 -12.51
CA LEU A 23 4.54 -6.13 -13.18
C LEU A 23 4.71 -4.67 -13.62
N HIS A 24 5.30 -3.83 -12.78
CA HIS A 24 5.64 -2.44 -13.13
C HIS A 24 6.58 -2.37 -14.33
N ARG A 25 7.61 -3.25 -14.39
CA ARG A 25 8.51 -3.29 -15.51
C ARG A 25 7.79 -3.71 -16.80
N HIS A 26 6.96 -4.73 -16.75
CA HIS A 26 6.14 -5.13 -17.88
C HIS A 26 5.22 -4.00 -18.34
N ASN A 27 4.53 -3.34 -17.41
CA ASN A 27 3.66 -2.21 -17.70
C ASN A 27 4.44 -1.03 -18.32
N LEU A 28 5.65 -0.75 -17.80
CA LEU A 28 6.53 0.27 -18.36
C LEU A 28 6.91 -0.05 -19.81
N ASP A 29 7.30 -1.29 -20.10
CA ASP A 29 7.68 -1.68 -21.45
C ASP A 29 6.50 -1.55 -22.43
N VAL A 30 5.27 -1.91 -22.03
CA VAL A 30 4.06 -1.70 -22.83
C VAL A 30 3.82 -0.21 -23.07
N VAL A 31 3.87 0.61 -22.02
CA VAL A 31 3.65 2.06 -22.14
C VAL A 31 4.70 2.72 -23.03
N LEU A 32 5.97 2.35 -22.90
CA LEU A 32 7.02 2.91 -23.75
C LEU A 32 6.79 2.57 -25.24
N ALA A 33 6.33 1.36 -25.54
CA ALA A 33 5.98 0.96 -26.91
C ALA A 33 4.77 1.77 -27.42
N ASP A 34 3.71 1.89 -26.63
CA ASP A 34 2.49 2.65 -27.00
C ASP A 34 2.80 4.13 -27.32
N PHE A 35 3.84 4.70 -26.71
CA PHE A 35 4.29 6.08 -26.97
C PHE A 35 5.44 6.19 -27.98
N GLY A 36 5.84 5.09 -28.63
CA GLY A 36 6.95 5.08 -29.60
C GLY A 36 8.32 5.35 -28.99
N LEU A 37 8.49 5.03 -27.69
CA LEU A 37 9.71 5.24 -26.91
C LEU A 37 10.56 3.95 -26.79
N ASP A 38 10.52 3.09 -27.79
CA ASP A 38 11.25 1.80 -27.80
C ASP A 38 12.76 1.96 -27.69
N ALA A 39 13.30 3.11 -28.13
CA ALA A 39 14.72 3.40 -28.08
C ALA A 39 15.27 3.71 -26.68
N VAL A 40 14.41 3.82 -25.64
CA VAL A 40 14.85 4.01 -24.24
C VAL A 40 15.69 2.82 -23.82
N ASN A 41 16.94 3.06 -23.43
CA ASN A 41 17.90 2.02 -23.07
C ASN A 41 17.53 1.33 -21.74
N GLU A 42 18.11 0.15 -21.52
CA GLU A 42 17.82 -0.70 -20.38
C GLU A 42 18.10 -0.04 -19.03
N SER A 43 19.20 0.71 -18.89
CA SER A 43 19.53 1.37 -17.63
C SER A 43 18.51 2.45 -17.24
N THR A 44 17.99 3.17 -18.24
CA THR A 44 16.91 4.15 -18.03
C THR A 44 15.60 3.45 -17.67
N ARG A 45 15.26 2.34 -18.35
CA ARG A 45 14.06 1.54 -18.00
C ARG A 45 14.13 1.02 -16.56
N GLN A 46 15.28 0.52 -16.12
CA GLN A 46 15.50 0.11 -14.74
C GLN A 46 15.33 1.28 -13.76
N SER A 47 15.94 2.43 -14.06
CA SER A 47 15.81 3.62 -13.22
C SER A 47 14.36 4.12 -13.12
N LEU A 48 13.62 4.11 -14.23
CA LEU A 48 12.19 4.47 -14.25
C LEU A 48 11.35 3.47 -13.45
N ASN A 49 11.60 2.17 -13.62
CA ASN A 49 10.90 1.13 -12.87
C ASN A 49 11.07 1.29 -11.35
N LEU A 50 12.29 1.65 -10.91
CA LEU A 50 12.59 1.89 -9.50
C LEU A 50 12.21 3.31 -9.01
N ALA A 51 11.49 4.11 -9.80
CA ALA A 51 11.00 5.42 -9.34
C ALA A 51 10.08 5.29 -8.13
N TRP A 52 9.27 4.23 -8.05
CA TRP A 52 8.41 3.91 -6.93
C TRP A 52 9.14 3.76 -5.60
N HIS A 53 10.42 3.32 -5.63
CA HIS A 53 11.28 3.18 -4.45
C HIS A 53 11.78 4.52 -3.89
N ARG A 54 11.53 5.62 -4.59
CA ARG A 54 12.06 6.97 -4.26
C ARG A 54 10.96 8.00 -4.01
N LEU A 55 9.74 7.54 -3.73
CA LEU A 55 8.63 8.44 -3.40
C LEU A 55 8.81 9.01 -2.00
N ASP A 56 8.52 10.31 -1.87
CA ASP A 56 8.44 10.97 -0.59
C ASP A 56 7.06 10.77 0.04
N ALA A 57 7.03 10.63 1.35
CA ALA A 57 5.78 10.51 2.09
C ALA A 57 5.08 11.86 2.27
N TRP A 58 3.80 11.82 2.57
CA TRP A 58 3.09 12.98 3.09
C TRP A 58 3.73 13.44 4.41
N PRO A 59 3.78 14.75 4.71
CA PRO A 59 4.50 15.29 5.87
C PRO A 59 4.04 14.77 7.23
N ASP A 60 2.79 14.34 7.33
CA ASP A 60 2.17 13.82 8.55
C ASP A 60 2.51 12.34 8.84
N VAL A 61 3.07 11.60 7.85
CA VAL A 61 3.18 10.14 7.95
C VAL A 61 4.24 9.73 8.95
N ALA A 62 5.49 10.15 8.79
CA ALA A 62 6.56 9.76 9.71
C ALA A 62 6.27 10.19 11.17
N PRO A 63 5.87 11.44 11.47
CA PRO A 63 5.52 11.83 12.83
C PRO A 63 4.38 11.00 13.42
N GLY A 64 3.32 10.72 12.65
CA GLY A 64 2.20 9.90 13.09
C GLY A 64 2.61 8.46 13.38
N LEU A 65 3.38 7.84 12.49
CA LEU A 65 3.89 6.47 12.69
C LEU A 65 4.79 6.36 13.93
N HIS A 66 5.71 7.30 14.16
CA HIS A 66 6.57 7.29 15.35
C HIS A 66 5.77 7.41 16.66
N ARG A 67 4.67 8.14 16.66
CA ARG A 67 3.77 8.21 17.81
C ARG A 67 3.03 6.90 18.02
N LEU A 68 2.39 6.37 16.98
CA LEU A 68 1.64 5.12 17.02
C LEU A 68 2.53 3.93 17.45
N ARG A 69 3.78 3.86 16.99
CA ARG A 69 4.71 2.77 17.32
C ARG A 69 4.99 2.62 18.82
N ARG A 70 4.77 3.65 19.60
CA ARG A 70 4.95 3.57 21.06
C ARG A 70 3.91 2.67 21.75
N HIS A 71 2.78 2.42 21.09
CA HIS A 71 1.62 1.73 21.63
C HIS A 71 1.19 0.53 20.77
N TYR A 72 1.55 0.50 19.49
CA TYR A 72 1.11 -0.49 18.53
C TYR A 72 2.27 -1.06 17.73
N ARG A 73 2.11 -2.31 17.25
CA ARG A 73 2.97 -2.88 16.22
C ARG A 73 2.56 -2.33 14.87
N LEU A 74 3.53 -1.91 14.06
CA LEU A 74 3.28 -1.26 12.77
C LEU A 74 3.90 -2.05 11.63
N ALA A 75 3.13 -2.29 10.59
CA ALA A 75 3.61 -2.89 9.35
C ALA A 75 2.85 -2.33 8.14
N PRO A 76 3.47 -2.17 6.96
CA PRO A 76 2.74 -1.94 5.75
C PRO A 76 2.00 -3.22 5.33
N CYS A 77 0.73 -3.10 4.93
CA CYS A 77 -0.03 -4.14 4.24
C CYS A 77 -0.21 -3.71 2.79
N SER A 78 0.82 -3.88 1.97
CA SER A 78 0.94 -3.29 0.64
C SER A 78 0.98 -4.33 -0.47
N ASN A 79 0.52 -3.96 -1.67
CA ASN A 79 0.82 -4.71 -2.90
C ASN A 79 2.28 -4.57 -3.32
N GLY A 80 3.00 -3.56 -2.82
CA GLY A 80 4.43 -3.39 -3.03
C GLY A 80 5.24 -4.55 -2.47
N ASN A 81 6.32 -4.91 -3.16
CA ASN A 81 7.23 -5.95 -2.69
C ASN A 81 8.09 -5.47 -1.51
N ILE A 82 8.68 -6.41 -0.80
CA ILE A 82 9.45 -6.13 0.43
C ILE A 82 10.56 -5.12 0.17
N SER A 83 11.35 -5.27 -0.91
CA SER A 83 12.43 -4.31 -1.22
C SER A 83 11.93 -2.89 -1.45
N LEU A 84 10.80 -2.72 -2.15
CA LEU A 84 10.14 -1.40 -2.32
C LEU A 84 9.78 -0.79 -0.96
N MET A 85 9.12 -1.57 -0.08
CA MET A 85 8.73 -1.08 1.24
C MET A 85 9.94 -0.74 2.13
N VAL A 86 11.03 -1.52 2.03
CA VAL A 86 12.29 -1.24 2.75
C VAL A 86 12.92 0.07 2.28
N ASP A 87 12.99 0.30 0.96
CA ASP A 87 13.57 1.53 0.41
C ASP A 87 12.75 2.76 0.79
N LEU A 88 11.42 2.66 0.71
CA LEU A 88 10.53 3.73 1.17
C LEU A 88 10.65 3.98 2.68
N ALA A 89 10.78 2.94 3.49
CA ALA A 89 10.96 3.08 4.93
C ALA A 89 12.27 3.80 5.26
N ARG A 90 13.38 3.43 4.61
CA ARG A 90 14.67 4.09 4.79
C ARG A 90 14.68 5.54 4.32
N ARG A 91 14.00 5.83 3.21
CA ARG A 91 13.90 7.16 2.65
C ARG A 91 13.10 8.12 3.53
N ASN A 92 12.02 7.60 4.13
CA ASN A 92 11.01 8.41 4.82
C ASN A 92 10.99 8.22 6.34
N ASP A 93 11.97 7.51 6.89
CA ASP A 93 12.07 7.23 8.33
C ASP A 93 10.82 6.53 8.90
N PHE A 94 10.30 5.52 8.19
CA PHE A 94 9.15 4.75 8.67
C PHE A 94 9.59 3.67 9.68
N PRO A 95 9.05 3.68 10.90
CA PRO A 95 9.49 2.81 11.99
C PRO A 95 8.73 1.46 11.98
N TRP A 96 8.72 0.76 10.85
CA TRP A 96 8.05 -0.53 10.74
C TRP A 96 8.66 -1.60 11.64
N ASP A 97 7.82 -2.42 12.28
CA ASP A 97 8.24 -3.61 13.04
C ASP A 97 8.39 -4.83 12.13
N ALA A 98 7.65 -4.87 11.01
CA ALA A 98 7.76 -5.87 9.95
C ALA A 98 7.37 -5.26 8.60
N ILE A 99 7.72 -5.94 7.49
CA ILE A 99 7.24 -5.60 6.16
C ILE A 99 6.32 -6.73 5.69
N LEU A 100 5.03 -6.44 5.58
CA LEU A 100 3.96 -7.39 5.27
C LEU A 100 3.21 -7.00 3.99
N GLY A 101 2.27 -7.84 3.57
CA GLY A 101 1.42 -7.62 2.40
C GLY A 101 1.59 -8.68 1.31
N ALA A 102 1.49 -8.29 0.06
CA ALA A 102 1.36 -9.19 -1.10
C ALA A 102 2.50 -10.21 -1.24
N GLU A 103 3.75 -9.83 -1.01
CA GLU A 103 4.89 -10.75 -1.17
C GLU A 103 4.89 -11.85 -0.09
N VAL A 104 4.46 -11.55 1.13
CA VAL A 104 4.29 -12.52 2.22
C VAL A 104 3.10 -13.44 1.95
N ALA A 105 1.95 -12.87 1.59
CA ALA A 105 0.73 -13.62 1.30
C ALA A 105 0.78 -14.39 -0.02
N ARG A 106 1.72 -14.07 -0.93
CA ARG A 106 1.83 -14.63 -2.28
C ARG A 106 0.57 -14.37 -3.13
N ASP A 107 -0.11 -13.26 -2.85
CA ASP A 107 -1.29 -12.79 -3.59
C ASP A 107 -1.40 -11.26 -3.48
N TYR A 108 -2.32 -10.64 -4.23
CA TYR A 108 -2.53 -9.20 -4.25
C TYR A 108 -3.87 -8.81 -3.60
N LYS A 109 -3.88 -7.64 -2.95
CA LYS A 109 -5.14 -7.00 -2.54
C LYS A 109 -6.07 -6.82 -3.76
N PRO A 110 -7.39 -6.98 -3.62
CA PRO A 110 -8.14 -7.11 -2.39
C PRO A 110 -8.39 -8.55 -1.90
N LYS A 111 -7.55 -9.53 -2.26
CA LYS A 111 -7.71 -10.91 -1.79
C LYS A 111 -7.60 -10.97 -0.25
N PRO A 112 -8.55 -11.65 0.45
CA PRO A 112 -8.54 -11.73 1.91
C PRO A 112 -7.24 -12.27 2.50
N ALA A 113 -6.57 -13.19 1.80
CA ALA A 113 -5.30 -13.78 2.24
C ALA A 113 -4.23 -12.72 2.56
N VAL A 114 -4.22 -11.57 1.87
CA VAL A 114 -3.22 -10.52 2.09
C VAL A 114 -3.44 -9.82 3.44
N TYR A 115 -4.69 -9.55 3.80
CA TYR A 115 -5.04 -8.92 5.08
C TYR A 115 -4.88 -9.89 6.25
N LEU A 116 -5.33 -11.15 6.06
CA LEU A 116 -5.23 -12.18 7.09
C LEU A 116 -3.77 -12.55 7.41
N ALA A 117 -2.91 -12.66 6.39
CA ALA A 117 -1.49 -12.91 6.59
C ALA A 117 -0.80 -11.78 7.37
N ALA A 118 -1.29 -10.54 7.27
CA ALA A 118 -0.74 -9.44 8.03
C ALA A 118 -1.11 -9.50 9.53
N ALA A 119 -2.33 -9.94 9.86
CA ALA A 119 -2.73 -10.19 11.24
C ALA A 119 -1.99 -11.40 11.85
N ASP A 120 -1.98 -12.52 11.12
CA ASP A 120 -1.32 -13.77 11.52
C ASP A 120 0.17 -13.58 11.81
N ALA A 121 0.87 -12.77 11.00
CA ALA A 121 2.29 -12.50 11.17
C ALA A 121 2.65 -11.84 12.53
N PHE A 122 1.69 -11.28 13.23
CA PHE A 122 1.84 -10.71 14.57
C PHE A 122 1.14 -11.52 15.65
N ASP A 123 0.68 -12.73 15.36
CA ASP A 123 -0.12 -13.58 16.25
C ASP A 123 -1.40 -12.88 16.75
N LEU A 124 -2.05 -12.08 15.87
CA LEU A 124 -3.27 -11.33 16.16
C LEU A 124 -4.46 -11.89 15.38
N THR A 125 -5.64 -11.77 15.97
CA THR A 125 -6.89 -11.98 15.25
C THR A 125 -7.16 -10.79 14.30
N PRO A 126 -7.94 -10.97 13.23
CA PRO A 126 -8.34 -9.86 12.37
C PRO A 126 -8.98 -8.70 13.15
N ALA A 127 -9.84 -9.00 14.15
CA ALA A 127 -10.52 -7.99 14.97
C ALA A 127 -9.56 -7.15 15.87
N GLU A 128 -8.36 -7.65 16.15
CA GLU A 128 -7.31 -6.93 16.88
C GLU A 128 -6.40 -6.11 15.95
N THR A 129 -6.62 -6.19 14.64
CA THR A 129 -5.80 -5.54 13.62
C THR A 129 -6.58 -4.40 12.97
N LEU A 130 -5.96 -3.20 12.90
CA LEU A 130 -6.53 -2.02 12.27
C LEU A 130 -5.87 -1.79 10.91
N MET A 131 -6.66 -1.89 9.83
CA MET A 131 -6.23 -1.46 8.49
C MET A 131 -6.43 0.04 8.34
N VAL A 132 -5.35 0.75 8.01
CA VAL A 132 -5.35 2.20 7.78
C VAL A 132 -5.11 2.46 6.30
N ALA A 133 -6.02 3.14 5.62
CA ALA A 133 -5.89 3.45 4.20
C ALA A 133 -6.62 4.74 3.81
N ALA A 134 -6.26 5.28 2.64
CA ALA A 134 -6.92 6.42 2.03
C ALA A 134 -7.95 6.02 0.97
N HIS A 135 -8.10 4.73 0.68
CA HIS A 135 -9.02 4.22 -0.34
C HIS A 135 -10.13 3.39 0.28
N SER A 136 -11.38 3.81 0.07
CA SER A 136 -12.57 3.13 0.58
C SER A 136 -12.68 1.68 0.12
N SER A 137 -12.26 1.37 -1.12
CA SER A 137 -12.28 0.01 -1.65
C SER A 137 -11.32 -0.94 -0.92
N ASP A 138 -10.18 -0.44 -0.45
CA ASP A 138 -9.22 -1.23 0.33
C ASP A 138 -9.75 -1.50 1.75
N LEU A 139 -10.37 -0.48 2.36
CA LEU A 139 -10.99 -0.60 3.68
C LEU A 139 -12.20 -1.55 3.68
N ASP A 140 -13.05 -1.50 2.64
CA ASP A 140 -14.16 -2.44 2.47
C ASP A 140 -13.67 -3.90 2.36
N ALA A 141 -12.60 -4.13 1.61
CA ALA A 141 -12.01 -5.47 1.51
C ALA A 141 -11.39 -5.94 2.85
N ALA A 142 -10.73 -5.06 3.58
CA ALA A 142 -10.18 -5.34 4.90
C ALA A 142 -11.28 -5.65 5.93
N ALA A 143 -12.37 -4.86 5.93
CA ALA A 143 -13.53 -5.09 6.80
C ALA A 143 -14.18 -6.46 6.52
N ARG A 144 -14.33 -6.84 5.23
CA ARG A 144 -14.83 -8.18 4.86
C ARG A 144 -13.90 -9.31 5.30
N ALA A 145 -12.61 -9.05 5.44
CA ALA A 145 -11.66 -10.01 6.02
C ALA A 145 -11.69 -10.02 7.56
N GLY A 146 -12.50 -9.17 8.19
CA GLY A 146 -12.71 -9.12 9.63
C GLY A 146 -11.80 -8.12 10.37
N LEU A 147 -11.00 -7.32 9.66
CA LEU A 147 -10.18 -6.29 10.27
C LEU A 147 -11.01 -5.07 10.68
N ARG A 148 -10.54 -4.35 11.67
CA ARG A 148 -11.00 -2.98 11.94
C ARG A 148 -10.41 -2.03 10.90
N THR A 149 -11.05 -0.87 10.70
CA THR A 149 -10.70 0.03 9.60
C THR A 149 -10.60 1.48 10.05
N ALA A 150 -9.59 2.19 9.53
CA ALA A 150 -9.43 3.63 9.70
C ALA A 150 -9.16 4.30 8.35
N PHE A 151 -9.97 5.28 8.02
CA PHE A 151 -9.81 6.07 6.81
C PHE A 151 -8.94 7.30 7.09
N ILE A 152 -7.94 7.55 6.23
CA ILE A 152 -7.14 8.77 6.21
C ILE A 152 -7.46 9.57 4.95
N ALA A 153 -7.95 10.80 5.10
CA ALA A 153 -8.26 11.65 3.96
C ALA A 153 -6.99 12.05 3.18
N ARG A 154 -7.02 11.84 1.85
CA ARG A 154 -5.95 12.27 0.92
C ARG A 154 -6.58 12.95 -0.30
N PRO A 155 -7.20 14.13 -0.11
CA PRO A 155 -7.97 14.78 -1.19
C PRO A 155 -7.13 15.14 -2.43
N ASP A 156 -5.81 15.30 -2.27
CA ASP A 156 -4.91 15.72 -3.34
C ASP A 156 -3.98 14.58 -3.82
N GLU A 157 -4.33 13.31 -3.58
CA GLU A 157 -3.49 12.16 -3.90
C GLU A 157 -3.14 12.05 -5.40
N PHE A 158 -4.09 12.27 -6.29
CA PHE A 158 -3.88 12.15 -7.74
C PHE A 158 -3.73 13.51 -8.44
N ALA A 159 -4.41 14.53 -7.93
CA ALA A 159 -4.37 15.93 -8.33
C ALA A 159 -5.19 16.72 -7.31
N GLN A 160 -5.16 18.05 -7.37
CA GLN A 160 -5.93 18.89 -6.46
C GLN A 160 -7.41 18.49 -6.43
N GLY A 161 -7.85 17.96 -5.30
CA GLY A 161 -9.23 17.54 -5.06
C GLY A 161 -9.66 16.23 -5.75
N ALA A 162 -8.75 15.46 -6.36
CA ALA A 162 -9.08 14.23 -7.06
C ALA A 162 -8.99 12.96 -6.20
N GLY A 163 -8.46 13.05 -4.98
CA GLY A 163 -8.45 11.94 -4.01
C GLY A 163 -9.68 11.91 -3.12
N GLU A 164 -9.81 10.85 -2.32
CA GLU A 164 -10.94 10.67 -1.40
C GLU A 164 -10.83 11.62 -0.20
N ARG A 165 -11.91 12.36 0.07
CA ARG A 165 -12.04 13.28 1.21
C ARG A 165 -12.75 12.65 2.40
N MET A 166 -13.64 11.72 2.13
CA MET A 166 -14.45 10.99 3.09
C MET A 166 -14.59 9.54 2.63
N PRO A 167 -14.74 8.59 3.57
CA PRO A 167 -14.97 7.20 3.17
C PRO A 167 -16.35 7.05 2.51
N THR A 168 -16.42 6.22 1.47
CA THR A 168 -17.67 5.85 0.78
C THR A 168 -18.25 4.54 1.30
N VAL A 169 -17.62 3.94 2.30
CA VAL A 169 -18.01 2.69 2.97
C VAL A 169 -17.97 2.91 4.49
N PRO A 170 -18.67 2.08 5.30
CA PRO A 170 -18.55 2.12 6.75
C PRO A 170 -17.11 1.83 7.19
N VAL A 171 -16.61 2.62 8.14
CA VAL A 171 -15.28 2.46 8.77
C VAL A 171 -15.39 2.70 10.27
N ASP A 172 -14.48 2.13 11.06
CA ASP A 172 -14.47 2.33 12.52
C ASP A 172 -13.97 3.73 12.92
N LEU A 173 -12.99 4.26 12.20
CA LEU A 173 -12.37 5.55 12.48
C LEU A 173 -12.16 6.36 11.20
N THR A 174 -12.17 7.67 11.33
CA THR A 174 -11.79 8.62 10.28
C THR A 174 -10.81 9.64 10.83
N ALA A 175 -9.80 9.99 10.02
CA ALA A 175 -8.83 11.02 10.37
C ALA A 175 -8.44 11.85 9.15
N VAL A 176 -8.06 13.10 9.38
CA VAL A 176 -7.59 14.00 8.30
C VAL A 176 -6.10 13.84 8.03
N SER A 177 -5.37 13.20 8.93
CA SER A 177 -3.94 12.91 8.82
C SER A 177 -3.55 11.73 9.70
N LEU A 178 -2.33 11.21 9.54
CA LEU A 178 -1.83 10.15 10.40
C LEU A 178 -1.48 10.66 11.82
N THR A 179 -1.14 11.94 11.95
CA THR A 179 -0.98 12.58 13.25
C THR A 179 -2.31 12.73 13.99
N ASP A 180 -3.39 13.07 13.27
CA ASP A 180 -4.75 13.10 13.84
C ASP A 180 -5.20 11.68 14.26
N LEU A 181 -4.93 10.66 13.45
CA LEU A 181 -5.20 9.27 13.86
C LEU A 181 -4.41 8.90 15.13
N ALA A 182 -3.16 9.33 15.23
CA ALA A 182 -2.37 9.12 16.44
C ALA A 182 -2.97 9.83 17.65
N ASP A 183 -3.50 11.06 17.50
CA ASP A 183 -4.22 11.77 18.59
C ASP A 183 -5.44 10.99 19.08
N GLN A 184 -6.18 10.34 18.18
CA GLN A 184 -7.37 9.55 18.53
C GLN A 184 -7.03 8.21 19.21
N LEU A 185 -5.86 7.62 18.91
CA LEU A 185 -5.50 6.27 19.34
C LEU A 185 -4.48 6.22 20.48
N THR A 186 -3.83 7.34 20.80
CA THR A 186 -2.84 7.39 21.87
C THR A 186 -3.29 8.34 22.99
N PRO A 187 -3.06 7.98 24.27
CA PRO A 187 -3.40 8.84 25.39
C PRO A 187 -2.58 10.13 25.43
#